data_b0e1cb7f4cacb3c3557ea7ce76af85a6
#
_entry.id   b0e1cb7f4cacb3c3557ea7ce76af85a6
#
_cell.length_a   1.000
_cell.length_b   1.000
_cell.length_c   1.000
_cell.angle_alpha   90.00
_cell.angle_beta   90.00
_cell.angle_gamma   90.00
#
_symmetry.space_group_name_H-M   'P 1'
#
loop_
_entity.id
_entity.type
_entity.pdbx_description
1 polymer ?
#
loop_
_entity_poly.entity_id
_entity_poly.type
_entity_poly.pdbx_seq_one_letter_code
_entity_poly.pdbx_strand_id
1 'polypeptide(L)'
;ISYSKHKMVPKKDYSKTNKKLYKASNPLHLIVLKKKIRLLEEINDYARKLDLSVKQVSVSLNGNFQNIEIIKEGGNVFYDSRPLVRMNVSVSVEKKGKIETGSYGFGGRHMYEKLFETKNWKNAVDHAFNQAYKKLSAKEIPAGEQTVVLGPGWPGILLHEAIGHGLEGDFNRKKTSAFYDLVGKKVASDQVTIVDDGTIPERRGSLTIDDEGTPSQNTMLIEKGILKGFMHDRLNAKLMNKTSTGNGRRQSYSHIPMPRMTNTYMLSGNHEHEELIKSTKKGIYATQFSGGQVDITSG
;
A
#
# COMPACT_ATOMS: atom_id res chain seq x y z
N ILE A 1 22.91 19.39 -32.84
CA ILE A 1 22.22 19.69 -31.56
C ILE A 1 22.78 21.05 -31.11
N SER A 2 22.02 22.13 -31.28
CA SER A 2 22.43 23.44 -30.78
C SER A 2 22.08 23.53 -29.31
N TYR A 3 23.11 23.61 -28.46
CA TYR A 3 22.91 23.95 -27.05
C TYR A 3 22.49 25.40 -26.95
N SER A 4 21.23 25.66 -26.61
CA SER A 4 20.79 27.00 -26.30
C SER A 4 21.46 27.46 -25.01
N LYS A 5 22.18 28.57 -25.04
CA LYS A 5 22.84 29.20 -23.87
C LYS A 5 21.86 29.87 -22.89
N HIS A 6 20.63 29.44 -22.80
CA HIS A 6 19.71 29.97 -21.82
C HIS A 6 20.00 29.29 -20.47
N LYS A 7 20.66 30.04 -19.60
CA LYS A 7 20.72 29.70 -18.17
C LYS A 7 19.28 29.73 -17.63
N MET A 8 18.61 28.57 -17.56
CA MET A 8 17.40 28.46 -16.79
C MET A 8 17.78 28.59 -15.31
N VAL A 9 17.43 29.69 -14.69
CA VAL A 9 17.48 29.81 -13.23
C VAL A 9 16.17 29.25 -12.70
N PRO A 10 16.18 28.10 -12.04
CA PRO A 10 14.96 27.52 -11.50
C PRO A 10 14.32 28.50 -10.50
N LYS A 11 13.08 28.86 -10.69
CA LYS A 11 12.31 29.55 -9.64
C LYS A 11 12.10 28.56 -8.50
N LYS A 12 12.85 28.75 -7.40
CA LYS A 12 12.72 27.95 -6.20
C LYS A 12 11.41 28.33 -5.47
N ASP A 13 10.33 27.64 -5.75
CA ASP A 13 9.10 27.73 -4.96
C ASP A 13 8.98 26.47 -4.09
N TYR A 14 9.71 26.45 -2.99
CA TYR A 14 9.71 25.35 -2.01
C TYR A 14 8.41 25.26 -1.19
N SER A 15 7.52 26.22 -1.28
CA SER A 15 6.40 26.38 -0.35
C SER A 15 5.19 25.51 -0.66
N LYS A 16 5.10 24.92 -1.87
CA LYS A 16 3.86 24.33 -2.36
C LYS A 16 3.80 22.81 -2.39
N THR A 17 4.91 22.12 -2.13
CA THR A 17 4.97 20.67 -2.38
C THR A 17 4.62 19.79 -1.19
N ASN A 18 4.81 20.23 0.05
CA ASN A 18 4.47 19.41 1.21
C ASN A 18 3.13 19.81 1.84
N LYS A 19 2.07 19.05 1.57
CA LYS A 19 0.74 19.21 2.18
C LYS A 19 0.67 18.72 3.63
N LYS A 20 1.80 18.58 4.33
CA LYS A 20 1.90 18.03 5.69
C LYS A 20 1.43 16.57 5.80
N LEU A 21 1.48 15.82 4.71
CA LEU A 21 1.10 14.41 4.71
C LEU A 21 2.09 13.55 5.51
N TYR A 22 3.35 13.97 5.56
CA TYR A 22 4.42 13.34 6.32
C TYR A 22 5.52 14.35 6.65
N LYS A 23 6.32 14.02 7.66
CA LYS A 23 7.46 14.85 8.07
C LYS A 23 8.60 14.71 7.07
N ALA A 24 9.02 15.80 6.45
CA ALA A 24 10.12 15.84 5.47
C ALA A 24 11.50 15.75 6.16
N SER A 25 11.71 14.72 6.96
CA SER A 25 12.96 14.48 7.70
C SER A 25 13.50 13.09 7.38
N ASN A 26 14.83 12.95 7.38
CA ASN A 26 15.48 11.67 7.15
C ASN A 26 15.37 10.78 8.40
N PRO A 27 14.63 9.67 8.39
CA PRO A 27 14.48 8.80 9.55
C PRO A 27 15.75 8.00 9.86
N LEU A 28 16.67 7.82 8.89
CA LEU A 28 17.78 6.87 8.98
C LEU A 28 18.80 7.24 10.06
N HIS A 29 18.99 8.53 10.28
CA HIS A 29 20.02 9.05 11.20
C HIS A 29 19.51 9.48 12.58
N LEU A 30 18.18 9.53 12.78
CA LEU A 30 17.58 10.05 14.01
C LEU A 30 17.77 9.11 15.21
N ILE A 31 17.87 7.81 14.97
CA ILE A 31 18.06 6.80 16.02
C ILE A 31 19.37 6.07 15.78
N VAL A 32 20.24 6.10 16.79
CA VAL A 32 21.52 5.41 16.73
C VAL A 32 21.36 3.88 16.62
N LEU A 33 22.30 3.23 15.93
CA LEU A 33 22.24 1.79 15.64
C LEU A 33 22.06 0.95 16.91
N LYS A 34 22.77 1.26 17.99
CA LYS A 34 22.68 0.56 19.28
C LYS A 34 21.24 0.50 19.83
N LYS A 35 20.47 1.59 19.70
CA LYS A 35 19.05 1.59 20.12
C LYS A 35 18.18 0.73 19.22
N LYS A 36 18.47 0.69 17.92
CA LYS A 36 17.75 -0.19 16.98
C LYS A 36 18.00 -1.67 17.31
N ILE A 37 19.25 -2.04 17.53
CA ILE A 37 19.63 -3.41 17.91
C ILE A 37 18.92 -3.81 19.20
N ARG A 38 18.98 -2.98 20.25
CA ARG A 38 18.33 -3.24 21.53
C ARG A 38 16.82 -3.49 21.37
N LEU A 39 16.14 -2.70 20.54
CA LEU A 39 14.72 -2.95 20.27
C LEU A 39 14.49 -4.32 19.62
N LEU A 40 15.32 -4.72 18.65
CA LEU A 40 15.19 -6.03 18.00
C LEU A 40 15.39 -7.18 19.00
N GLU A 41 16.35 -7.02 19.93
CA GLU A 41 16.57 -7.97 21.02
C GLU A 41 15.37 -8.02 21.97
N GLU A 42 14.83 -6.89 22.39
CA GLU A 42 13.62 -6.81 23.25
C GLU A 42 12.42 -7.50 22.60
N ILE A 43 12.23 -7.31 21.27
CA ILE A 43 11.16 -7.95 20.50
C ILE A 43 11.36 -9.47 20.44
N ASN A 44 12.59 -9.93 20.16
CA ASN A 44 12.93 -11.36 20.15
C ASN A 44 12.65 -12.01 21.51
N ASP A 45 13.09 -11.37 22.59
CA ASP A 45 12.90 -11.87 23.94
C ASP A 45 11.44 -11.93 24.36
N TYR A 46 10.66 -10.91 23.99
CA TYR A 46 9.23 -10.89 24.22
C TYR A 46 8.53 -12.04 23.49
N ALA A 47 8.83 -12.22 22.19
CA ALA A 47 8.22 -13.29 21.40
C ALA A 47 8.52 -14.68 21.96
N ARG A 48 9.77 -14.93 22.39
CA ARG A 48 10.18 -16.22 22.98
C ARG A 48 9.52 -16.51 24.33
N LYS A 49 9.13 -15.48 25.07
CA LYS A 49 8.42 -15.62 26.36
C LYS A 49 6.92 -15.88 26.22
N LEU A 50 6.34 -15.72 25.03
CA LEU A 50 4.90 -15.96 24.83
C LEU A 50 4.53 -17.43 25.00
N ASP A 51 5.34 -18.35 24.47
CA ASP A 51 5.07 -19.79 24.54
C ASP A 51 6.35 -20.60 24.26
N LEU A 52 6.49 -21.77 24.92
CA LEU A 52 7.62 -22.67 24.73
C LEU A 52 7.71 -23.28 23.32
N SER A 53 6.63 -23.23 22.55
CA SER A 53 6.61 -23.65 21.15
C SER A 53 7.35 -22.71 20.20
N VAL A 54 7.69 -21.49 20.63
CA VAL A 54 8.42 -20.54 19.79
C VAL A 54 9.85 -21.02 19.56
N LYS A 55 10.16 -21.36 18.30
CA LYS A 55 11.49 -21.86 17.89
C LYS A 55 12.33 -20.78 17.22
N GLN A 56 11.72 -19.99 16.37
CA GLN A 56 12.45 -18.96 15.65
C GLN A 56 11.68 -17.63 15.65
N VAL A 57 12.42 -16.57 15.83
CA VAL A 57 11.93 -15.20 15.72
C VAL A 57 12.82 -14.44 14.74
N SER A 58 12.23 -13.80 13.75
CA SER A 58 12.93 -12.91 12.83
C SER A 58 12.30 -11.54 12.89
N VAL A 59 13.11 -10.53 13.15
CA VAL A 59 12.65 -9.14 13.21
C VAL A 59 13.54 -8.28 12.32
N SER A 60 12.94 -7.44 11.49
CA SER A 60 13.69 -6.50 10.67
C SER A 60 13.12 -5.08 10.77
N LEU A 61 14.03 -4.10 10.80
CA LEU A 61 13.76 -2.69 10.65
C LEU A 61 14.30 -2.21 9.33
N ASN A 62 13.44 -1.68 8.48
CA ASN A 62 13.81 -1.12 7.19
C ASN A 62 13.49 0.36 7.17
N GLY A 63 14.31 1.13 6.46
CA GLY A 63 14.08 2.55 6.24
C GLY A 63 14.60 2.98 4.89
N ASN A 64 13.88 3.93 4.30
CA ASN A 64 14.28 4.61 3.08
C ASN A 64 13.99 6.11 3.22
N PHE A 65 14.79 6.91 2.57
CA PHE A 65 14.57 8.34 2.46
C PHE A 65 14.94 8.79 1.05
N GLN A 66 13.98 9.39 0.37
CA GLN A 66 14.16 9.89 -0.99
C GLN A 66 13.96 11.41 -1.01
N ASN A 67 14.89 12.14 -1.60
CA ASN A 67 14.70 13.51 -2.03
C ASN A 67 14.43 13.51 -3.53
N ILE A 68 13.31 14.10 -3.90
CA ILE A 68 12.85 14.19 -5.28
C ILE A 68 12.93 15.66 -5.72
N GLU A 69 13.55 15.89 -6.86
CA GLU A 69 13.53 17.17 -7.57
C GLU A 69 13.07 16.94 -8.99
N ILE A 70 12.03 17.66 -9.40
CA ILE A 70 11.45 17.57 -10.74
C ILE A 70 11.51 18.94 -11.37
N ILE A 71 12.27 19.08 -12.45
CA ILE A 71 12.41 20.30 -13.23
C ILE A 71 11.57 20.15 -14.50
N LYS A 72 10.58 21.01 -14.68
CA LYS A 72 9.74 21.03 -15.88
C LYS A 72 10.20 22.11 -16.85
N GLU A 73 9.77 21.97 -18.11
CA GLU A 73 9.89 23.00 -19.11
C GLU A 73 9.33 24.34 -18.58
N GLY A 74 10.01 25.45 -18.88
CA GLY A 74 9.69 26.77 -18.31
C GLY A 74 10.30 27.04 -16.93
N GLY A 75 11.15 26.11 -16.39
CA GLY A 75 11.92 26.32 -15.17
C GLY A 75 11.15 26.13 -13.87
N ASN A 76 9.95 25.57 -13.92
CA ASN A 76 9.22 25.20 -12.71
C ASN A 76 9.88 24.00 -12.04
N VAL A 77 10.18 24.11 -10.73
CA VAL A 77 10.83 23.06 -9.93
C VAL A 77 9.90 22.62 -8.82
N PHE A 78 9.78 21.30 -8.64
CA PHE A 78 8.99 20.67 -7.60
C PHE A 78 9.91 19.81 -6.74
N TYR A 79 9.68 19.83 -5.42
CA TYR A 79 10.46 19.08 -4.46
C TYR A 79 9.55 18.22 -3.59
N ASP A 80 10.03 17.04 -3.21
CA ASP A 80 9.41 16.20 -2.21
C ASP A 80 10.48 15.43 -1.44
N SER A 81 10.32 15.28 -0.12
CA SER A 81 11.19 14.50 0.73
C SER A 81 10.38 13.39 1.37
N ARG A 82 10.64 12.16 0.97
CA ARG A 82 9.80 10.99 1.21
C ARG A 82 10.44 10.03 2.20
N PRO A 83 10.13 10.12 3.50
CA PRO A 83 10.51 9.08 4.44
C PRO A 83 9.66 7.82 4.23
N LEU A 84 10.23 6.68 4.55
CA LEU A 84 9.50 5.42 4.63
C LEU A 84 10.21 4.50 5.60
N VAL A 85 9.48 4.00 6.60
CA VAL A 85 10.00 3.02 7.57
C VAL A 85 9.07 1.83 7.68
N ARG A 86 9.62 0.67 7.99
CA ARG A 86 8.86 -0.56 8.17
C ARG A 86 9.53 -1.48 9.18
N MET A 87 8.72 -2.10 10.03
CA MET A 87 9.09 -3.26 10.84
C MET A 87 8.36 -4.49 10.32
N ASN A 88 9.07 -5.62 10.23
CA ASN A 88 8.47 -6.92 9.99
C ASN A 88 8.86 -7.84 11.13
N VAL A 89 7.91 -8.60 11.63
CA VAL A 89 8.08 -9.63 12.65
C VAL A 89 7.58 -10.94 12.06
N SER A 90 8.37 -12.00 12.22
CA SER A 90 7.99 -13.37 11.87
C SER A 90 8.30 -14.28 13.04
N VAL A 91 7.34 -15.12 13.41
CA VAL A 91 7.46 -16.07 14.51
C VAL A 91 7.14 -17.46 13.99
N SER A 92 8.07 -18.40 14.20
CA SER A 92 7.86 -19.82 13.90
C SER A 92 7.65 -20.59 15.20
N VAL A 93 6.60 -21.40 15.24
CA VAL A 93 6.24 -22.25 16.37
C VAL A 93 6.30 -23.72 15.97
N GLU A 94 6.67 -24.59 16.91
CA GLU A 94 6.71 -26.04 16.69
C GLU A 94 5.91 -26.77 17.77
N LYS A 95 5.07 -27.70 17.35
CA LYS A 95 4.35 -28.60 18.26
C LYS A 95 4.20 -29.97 17.62
N LYS A 96 4.67 -31.02 18.32
CA LYS A 96 4.61 -32.43 17.87
C LYS A 96 5.22 -32.63 16.46
N GLY A 97 6.34 -31.97 16.17
CA GLY A 97 7.04 -32.05 14.89
C GLY A 97 6.42 -31.18 13.74
N LYS A 98 5.27 -30.56 13.96
CA LYS A 98 4.69 -29.62 13.00
C LYS A 98 5.23 -28.22 13.27
N ILE A 99 5.79 -27.57 12.23
CA ILE A 99 6.30 -26.18 12.30
C ILE A 99 5.40 -25.30 11.47
N GLU A 100 4.98 -24.19 12.04
CA GLU A 100 4.18 -23.17 11.35
C GLU A 100 4.74 -21.78 11.62
N THR A 101 4.58 -20.90 10.63
CA THR A 101 5.09 -19.53 10.71
C THR A 101 3.97 -18.52 10.51
N GLY A 102 3.97 -17.50 11.33
CA GLY A 102 3.15 -16.31 11.20
C GLY A 102 4.01 -15.07 11.04
N SER A 103 3.46 -14.04 10.41
CA SER A 103 4.17 -12.79 10.21
C SER A 103 3.25 -11.59 10.26
N TYR A 104 3.81 -10.46 10.69
CA TYR A 104 3.12 -9.18 10.66
C TYR A 104 4.10 -8.06 10.33
N GLY A 105 3.69 -7.14 9.46
CA GLY A 105 4.51 -6.01 9.07
C GLY A 105 3.72 -4.71 9.13
N PHE A 106 4.31 -3.68 9.71
CA PHE A 106 3.72 -2.35 9.78
C PHE A 106 4.76 -1.26 9.55
N GLY A 107 4.29 -0.09 9.18
CA GLY A 107 5.13 1.06 8.87
C GLY A 107 4.39 2.06 8.01
N GLY A 108 5.11 3.10 7.57
CA GLY A 108 4.55 4.18 6.79
C GLY A 108 5.54 5.29 6.53
N ARG A 109 5.04 6.43 6.04
CA ARG A 109 5.82 7.66 5.81
C ARG A 109 5.93 8.48 7.07
N HIS A 110 6.53 7.87 8.09
CA HIS A 110 6.79 8.50 9.39
C HIS A 110 8.19 8.16 9.89
N MET A 111 8.52 8.63 11.07
CA MET A 111 9.81 8.36 11.68
C MET A 111 9.79 7.01 12.43
N TYR A 112 10.97 6.50 12.80
CA TYR A 112 11.10 5.24 13.53
C TYR A 112 10.42 5.23 14.89
N GLU A 113 10.22 6.40 15.53
CA GLU A 113 9.63 6.51 16.87
C GLU A 113 8.31 5.75 16.98
N LYS A 114 7.46 5.79 15.95
CA LYS A 114 6.22 5.00 15.93
C LYS A 114 6.44 3.49 15.97
N LEU A 115 7.53 3.01 15.36
CA LEU A 115 7.87 1.59 15.40
C LEU A 115 8.43 1.18 16.77
N PHE A 116 8.99 2.14 17.53
CA PHE A 116 9.55 1.94 18.87
C PHE A 116 8.49 1.96 19.98
N GLU A 117 7.28 2.43 19.69
CA GLU A 117 6.18 2.39 20.66
C GLU A 117 5.88 0.95 21.06
N THR A 118 5.98 0.65 22.34
CA THR A 118 5.82 -0.71 22.90
C THR A 118 4.51 -1.36 22.49
N LYS A 119 3.42 -0.60 22.45
CA LYS A 119 2.11 -1.10 22.01
C LYS A 119 2.15 -1.61 20.57
N ASN A 120 2.83 -0.89 19.67
CA ASN A 120 2.83 -1.22 18.25
C ASN A 120 3.62 -2.50 17.95
N TRP A 121 4.84 -2.60 18.47
CA TRP A 121 5.65 -3.79 18.19
C TRP A 121 5.17 -5.04 18.97
N LYS A 122 4.63 -4.89 20.19
CA LYS A 122 3.99 -6.02 20.90
C LYS A 122 2.80 -6.55 20.12
N ASN A 123 1.92 -5.66 19.64
CA ASN A 123 0.80 -6.05 18.80
C ASN A 123 1.26 -6.82 17.55
N ALA A 124 2.37 -6.40 16.93
CA ALA A 124 2.91 -7.09 15.75
C ALA A 124 3.41 -8.50 16.10
N VAL A 125 4.08 -8.67 17.24
CA VAL A 125 4.52 -9.99 17.73
C VAL A 125 3.34 -10.87 18.03
N ASP A 126 2.34 -10.35 18.77
CA ASP A 126 1.14 -11.10 19.15
C ASP A 126 0.37 -11.57 17.92
N HIS A 127 0.23 -10.72 16.89
CA HIS A 127 -0.36 -11.11 15.62
C HIS A 127 0.43 -12.23 14.93
N ALA A 128 1.74 -12.08 14.81
CA ALA A 128 2.59 -13.10 14.17
C ALA A 128 2.53 -14.43 14.92
N PHE A 129 2.65 -14.40 16.25
CA PHE A 129 2.55 -15.60 17.10
C PHE A 129 1.18 -16.28 16.97
N ASN A 130 0.09 -15.53 17.15
CA ASN A 130 -1.28 -16.06 17.08
C ASN A 130 -1.59 -16.67 15.72
N GLN A 131 -1.10 -16.06 14.63
CA GLN A 131 -1.23 -16.62 13.29
C GLN A 131 -0.49 -17.97 13.17
N ALA A 132 0.76 -18.06 13.60
CA ALA A 132 1.55 -19.28 13.59
C ALA A 132 0.87 -20.37 14.43
N TYR A 133 0.46 -20.01 15.65
CA TYR A 133 -0.15 -20.94 16.60
C TYR A 133 -1.48 -21.52 16.11
N LYS A 134 -2.34 -20.68 15.51
CA LYS A 134 -3.60 -21.13 14.89
C LYS A 134 -3.37 -22.10 13.73
N LYS A 135 -2.34 -21.90 12.92
CA LYS A 135 -1.99 -22.79 11.81
C LYS A 135 -1.59 -24.21 12.25
N LEU A 136 -1.06 -24.38 13.46
CA LEU A 136 -0.73 -25.71 13.99
C LEU A 136 -1.94 -26.66 14.01
N SER A 137 -3.13 -26.12 14.26
CA SER A 137 -4.40 -26.86 14.30
C SER A 137 -5.29 -26.62 13.07
N ALA A 138 -4.77 -25.92 12.04
CA ALA A 138 -5.53 -25.63 10.83
C ALA A 138 -5.91 -26.93 10.11
N LYS A 139 -7.12 -26.94 9.57
CA LYS A 139 -7.65 -27.98 8.71
C LYS A 139 -7.68 -27.50 7.26
N GLU A 140 -7.65 -28.42 6.33
CA GLU A 140 -7.86 -28.12 4.92
C GLU A 140 -9.27 -27.59 4.68
N ILE A 141 -9.36 -26.61 3.80
CA ILE A 141 -10.63 -26.04 3.37
C ILE A 141 -11.11 -26.81 2.14
N PRO A 142 -12.40 -27.23 2.08
CA PRO A 142 -12.93 -27.92 0.91
C PRO A 142 -12.77 -27.05 -0.35
N ALA A 143 -12.35 -27.66 -1.44
CA ALA A 143 -12.33 -27.02 -2.75
C ALA A 143 -13.76 -26.77 -3.25
N GLY A 144 -13.95 -25.71 -4.03
CA GLY A 144 -15.22 -25.37 -4.64
C GLY A 144 -15.61 -23.92 -4.43
N GLU A 145 -16.72 -23.53 -5.03
CA GLU A 145 -17.29 -22.19 -4.89
C GLU A 145 -17.86 -21.99 -3.48
N GLN A 146 -17.47 -20.92 -2.83
CA GLN A 146 -17.86 -20.62 -1.46
C GLN A 146 -18.09 -19.11 -1.28
N THR A 147 -18.99 -18.76 -0.35
CA THR A 147 -19.09 -17.39 0.12
C THR A 147 -17.85 -17.02 0.92
N VAL A 148 -17.22 -15.89 0.59
CA VAL A 148 -16.03 -15.39 1.28
C VAL A 148 -16.34 -14.01 1.87
N VAL A 149 -16.15 -13.89 3.19
CA VAL A 149 -16.11 -12.60 3.87
C VAL A 149 -14.66 -12.19 3.99
N LEU A 150 -14.30 -11.06 3.41
CA LEU A 150 -12.97 -10.49 3.51
C LEU A 150 -12.83 -9.69 4.80
N GLY A 151 -11.82 -10.02 5.60
CA GLY A 151 -11.47 -9.21 6.76
C GLY A 151 -10.84 -7.88 6.38
N PRO A 152 -10.72 -6.92 7.31
CA PRO A 152 -10.05 -5.65 7.07
C PRO A 152 -8.52 -5.82 6.96
N GLY A 153 -7.86 -4.86 6.34
CA GLY A 153 -6.40 -4.79 6.25
C GLY A 153 -5.81 -5.60 5.10
N TRP A 154 -5.02 -6.63 5.37
CA TRP A 154 -4.29 -7.36 4.33
C TRP A 154 -5.17 -8.01 3.24
N PRO A 155 -6.38 -8.50 3.50
CA PRO A 155 -7.28 -8.94 2.44
C PRO A 155 -7.60 -7.90 1.37
N GLY A 156 -7.35 -6.62 1.63
CA GLY A 156 -7.36 -5.55 0.62
C GLY A 156 -6.42 -5.78 -0.57
N ILE A 157 -5.48 -6.75 -0.49
CA ILE A 157 -4.67 -7.17 -1.64
C ILE A 157 -5.54 -7.68 -2.79
N LEU A 158 -6.67 -8.33 -2.50
CA LEU A 158 -7.60 -8.75 -3.53
C LEU A 158 -8.16 -7.54 -4.31
N LEU A 159 -8.46 -6.45 -3.61
CA LEU A 159 -8.90 -5.20 -4.25
C LEU A 159 -7.77 -4.57 -5.09
N HIS A 160 -6.53 -4.63 -4.60
CA HIS A 160 -5.35 -4.16 -5.33
C HIS A 160 -5.20 -4.92 -6.65
N GLU A 161 -5.30 -6.25 -6.63
CA GLU A 161 -5.17 -7.09 -7.83
C GLU A 161 -6.39 -6.97 -8.74
N ALA A 162 -7.59 -7.25 -8.24
CA ALA A 162 -8.79 -7.37 -9.04
C ALA A 162 -9.26 -6.02 -9.65
N ILE A 163 -9.03 -4.90 -8.96
CA ILE A 163 -9.52 -3.59 -9.37
C ILE A 163 -8.36 -2.63 -9.66
N GLY A 164 -7.42 -2.51 -8.74
CA GLY A 164 -6.38 -1.49 -8.79
C GLY A 164 -5.58 -1.52 -10.08
N HIS A 165 -4.96 -2.63 -10.42
CA HIS A 165 -4.20 -2.78 -11.67
C HIS A 165 -5.07 -2.65 -12.92
N GLY A 166 -6.29 -3.19 -12.89
CA GLY A 166 -7.24 -3.08 -14.00
C GLY A 166 -7.65 -1.63 -14.30
N LEU A 167 -7.56 -0.72 -13.32
CA LEU A 167 -7.93 0.69 -13.46
C LEU A 167 -6.72 1.63 -13.65
N GLU A 168 -5.52 1.13 -13.92
CA GLU A 168 -4.39 1.92 -14.36
C GLU A 168 -4.60 2.39 -15.81
N GLY A 169 -4.42 3.69 -16.05
CA GLY A 169 -4.86 4.36 -17.27
C GLY A 169 -4.15 3.91 -18.55
N ASP A 170 -2.89 3.45 -18.47
CA ASP A 170 -2.13 3.00 -19.63
C ASP A 170 -2.67 1.68 -20.21
N PHE A 171 -3.08 0.74 -19.38
CA PHE A 171 -3.73 -0.49 -19.81
C PHE A 171 -5.09 -0.22 -20.46
N ASN A 172 -5.86 0.70 -19.88
CA ASN A 172 -7.16 1.11 -20.41
C ASN A 172 -7.03 1.86 -21.74
N ARG A 173 -6.06 2.77 -21.89
CA ARG A 173 -5.75 3.43 -23.16
C ARG A 173 -5.34 2.44 -24.25
N LYS A 174 -4.53 1.45 -23.90
CA LYS A 174 -4.08 0.38 -24.83
C LYS A 174 -5.17 -0.67 -25.10
N LYS A 175 -6.31 -0.59 -24.42
CA LYS A 175 -7.43 -1.55 -24.49
C LYS A 175 -7.03 -2.98 -24.10
N THR A 176 -6.09 -3.09 -23.16
CA THR A 176 -5.61 -4.38 -22.65
C THR A 176 -6.19 -4.71 -21.28
N SER A 177 -6.95 -3.80 -20.65
CA SER A 177 -7.66 -4.07 -19.41
C SER A 177 -9.09 -4.53 -19.69
N ALA A 178 -9.61 -5.44 -18.87
CA ALA A 178 -11.02 -5.83 -18.86
C ALA A 178 -11.99 -4.65 -18.64
N PHE A 179 -11.49 -3.52 -18.11
CA PHE A 179 -12.29 -2.31 -17.81
C PHE A 179 -12.26 -1.25 -18.91
N TYR A 180 -11.56 -1.43 -20.02
CA TYR A 180 -11.22 -0.36 -20.98
C TYR A 180 -12.42 0.42 -21.54
N ASP A 181 -13.58 -0.18 -21.68
CA ASP A 181 -14.80 0.43 -22.26
C ASP A 181 -15.98 0.45 -21.26
N LEU A 182 -15.68 0.42 -19.96
CA LEU A 182 -16.70 0.27 -18.92
C LEU A 182 -16.97 1.55 -18.13
N VAL A 183 -16.35 2.70 -18.47
CA VAL A 183 -16.65 3.98 -17.81
C VAL A 183 -18.12 4.32 -17.97
N GLY A 184 -18.81 4.60 -16.84
CA GLY A 184 -20.24 4.83 -16.76
C GLY A 184 -21.09 3.56 -16.67
N LYS A 185 -20.51 2.38 -16.80
CA LYS A 185 -21.22 1.10 -16.68
C LYS A 185 -21.10 0.52 -15.26
N LYS A 186 -22.03 -0.34 -14.91
CA LYS A 186 -22.03 -1.07 -13.64
C LYS A 186 -21.00 -2.22 -13.71
N VAL A 187 -20.01 -2.19 -12.83
CA VAL A 187 -18.91 -3.17 -12.75
C VAL A 187 -18.86 -3.89 -11.40
N ALA A 188 -19.64 -3.43 -10.43
CA ALA A 188 -19.73 -4.03 -9.10
C ALA A 188 -21.13 -3.85 -8.51
N SER A 189 -21.37 -4.39 -7.30
CA SER A 189 -22.58 -4.13 -6.54
C SER A 189 -22.71 -2.62 -6.25
N ASP A 190 -23.93 -2.12 -6.13
CA ASP A 190 -24.26 -0.76 -5.71
C ASP A 190 -23.78 -0.41 -4.29
N GLN A 191 -23.44 -1.40 -3.49
CA GLN A 191 -22.79 -1.24 -2.19
C GLN A 191 -21.28 -0.87 -2.31
N VAL A 192 -20.66 -1.02 -3.49
CA VAL A 192 -19.21 -0.90 -3.68
C VAL A 192 -18.86 0.50 -4.14
N THR A 193 -18.05 1.19 -3.32
CA THR A 193 -17.42 2.47 -3.68
C THR A 193 -15.92 2.37 -3.40
N ILE A 194 -15.10 2.64 -4.43
CA ILE A 194 -13.63 2.46 -4.40
C ILE A 194 -12.96 3.74 -4.82
N VAL A 195 -11.94 4.12 -4.06
CA VAL A 195 -11.10 5.30 -4.34
C VAL A 195 -9.62 4.91 -4.35
N ASP A 196 -8.80 5.70 -5.05
CA ASP A 196 -7.37 5.76 -4.87
C ASP A 196 -6.99 7.12 -4.28
N ASP A 197 -6.49 7.13 -3.03
CA ASP A 197 -6.25 8.36 -2.28
C ASP A 197 -4.79 8.48 -1.86
N GLY A 198 -4.05 9.33 -2.57
CA GLY A 198 -2.66 9.66 -2.26
C GLY A 198 -2.49 10.69 -1.15
N THR A 199 -3.58 11.17 -0.51
CA THR A 199 -3.56 12.29 0.44
C THR A 199 -3.72 11.88 1.90
N ILE A 200 -3.80 10.59 2.20
CA ILE A 200 -3.95 10.10 3.57
C ILE A 200 -2.63 10.29 4.34
N PRO A 201 -2.63 10.98 5.49
CA PRO A 201 -1.41 11.24 6.24
C PRO A 201 -0.65 9.96 6.61
N GLU A 202 0.67 9.99 6.44
CA GLU A 202 1.64 8.96 6.84
C GLU A 202 1.43 7.57 6.24
N ARG A 203 0.46 7.36 5.35
CA ARG A 203 0.28 6.07 4.67
C ARG A 203 1.43 5.82 3.68
N ARG A 204 1.78 4.56 3.50
CA ARG A 204 2.87 4.11 2.62
C ARG A 204 2.71 4.60 1.17
N GLY A 205 1.50 4.53 0.63
CA GLY A 205 1.18 4.92 -0.73
C GLY A 205 1.07 6.43 -0.95
N SER A 206 0.91 7.22 0.12
CA SER A 206 0.69 8.66 0.03
C SER A 206 1.91 9.41 -0.48
N LEU A 207 1.66 10.42 -1.31
CA LEU A 207 2.67 11.30 -1.90
C LEU A 207 2.14 12.73 -1.90
N THR A 208 3.00 13.70 -1.64
CA THR A 208 2.65 15.11 -1.78
C THR A 208 2.44 15.47 -3.24
N ILE A 209 3.35 15.00 -4.08
CA ILE A 209 3.30 15.05 -5.55
C ILE A 209 3.73 13.68 -6.08
N ASP A 210 3.25 13.32 -7.27
CA ASP A 210 3.74 12.16 -8.01
C ASP A 210 5.14 12.40 -8.62
N ASP A 211 5.67 11.45 -9.37
CA ASP A 211 7.00 11.57 -9.97
C ASP A 211 7.01 12.39 -11.27
N GLU A 212 5.89 13.01 -11.61
CA GLU A 212 5.73 14.01 -12.65
C GLU A 212 5.46 15.41 -12.09
N GLY A 213 5.44 15.58 -10.75
CA GLY A 213 5.13 16.83 -10.07
C GLY A 213 3.65 17.20 -10.11
N THR A 214 2.76 16.24 -10.28
CA THR A 214 1.32 16.42 -10.15
C THR A 214 0.92 16.18 -8.68
N PRO A 215 0.16 17.09 -8.05
CA PRO A 215 -0.31 16.86 -6.69
C PRO A 215 -1.15 15.60 -6.59
N SER A 216 -0.89 14.78 -5.57
CA SER A 216 -1.77 13.64 -5.26
C SER A 216 -3.16 14.11 -4.83
N GLN A 217 -4.14 13.30 -5.12
CA GLN A 217 -5.56 13.61 -4.82
C GLN A 217 -6.30 12.34 -4.42
N ASN A 218 -7.54 12.49 -4.00
CA ASN A 218 -8.50 11.41 -3.83
C ASN A 218 -9.25 11.23 -5.16
N THR A 219 -9.02 10.11 -5.83
CA THR A 219 -9.59 9.79 -7.15
C THR A 219 -10.71 8.76 -6.98
N MET A 220 -11.94 9.13 -7.32
CA MET A 220 -13.07 8.21 -7.36
C MET A 220 -12.90 7.26 -8.55
N LEU A 221 -12.76 5.97 -8.28
CA LEU A 221 -12.63 4.92 -9.29
C LEU A 221 -13.99 4.25 -9.58
N ILE A 222 -14.65 3.77 -8.54
CA ILE A 222 -15.98 3.16 -8.62
C ILE A 222 -16.88 3.85 -7.60
N GLU A 223 -18.04 4.29 -8.00
CA GLU A 223 -19.04 4.88 -7.11
C GLU A 223 -20.34 4.12 -7.20
N LYS A 224 -20.80 3.53 -6.10
CA LYS A 224 -22.02 2.72 -6.03
C LYS A 224 -22.10 1.70 -7.19
N GLY A 225 -20.99 0.99 -7.40
CA GLY A 225 -20.86 -0.03 -8.43
C GLY A 225 -20.63 0.48 -9.86
N ILE A 226 -20.66 1.79 -10.11
CA ILE A 226 -20.46 2.40 -11.42
C ILE A 226 -19.02 2.84 -11.58
N LEU A 227 -18.34 2.41 -12.64
CA LEU A 227 -16.99 2.84 -12.98
C LEU A 227 -16.98 4.32 -13.36
N LYS A 228 -16.21 5.15 -12.64
CA LYS A 228 -16.15 6.60 -12.85
C LYS A 228 -14.94 7.03 -13.67
N GLY A 229 -13.83 6.33 -13.58
CA GLY A 229 -12.60 6.67 -14.28
C GLY A 229 -11.42 5.79 -13.93
N PHE A 230 -10.25 6.21 -14.35
CA PHE A 230 -8.99 5.50 -14.21
C PHE A 230 -7.95 6.37 -13.49
N MET A 231 -6.91 5.74 -12.97
CA MET A 231 -5.72 6.42 -12.48
C MET A 231 -4.83 6.84 -13.66
N HIS A 232 -4.46 8.11 -13.70
CA HIS A 232 -3.70 8.67 -14.84
C HIS A 232 -2.38 9.32 -14.41
N ASP A 233 -1.32 9.01 -15.16
CA ASP A 233 -0.16 9.89 -15.33
C ASP A 233 -0.49 11.01 -16.34
N ARG A 234 0.45 11.89 -16.60
CA ARG A 234 0.26 13.01 -17.54
C ARG A 234 0.14 12.55 -18.99
N LEU A 235 0.95 11.55 -19.40
CA LEU A 235 0.95 11.06 -20.77
C LEU A 235 -0.39 10.40 -21.12
N ASN A 236 -0.82 9.45 -20.31
CA ASN A 236 -2.06 8.72 -20.56
C ASN A 236 -3.30 9.61 -20.39
N ALA A 237 -3.27 10.55 -19.44
CA ALA A 237 -4.31 11.56 -19.30
C ALA A 237 -4.45 12.38 -20.59
N LYS A 238 -3.34 12.90 -21.14
CA LYS A 238 -3.35 13.69 -22.39
C LYS A 238 -3.89 12.88 -23.57
N LEU A 239 -3.42 11.64 -23.74
CA LEU A 239 -3.82 10.77 -24.85
C LEU A 239 -5.28 10.32 -24.77
N MET A 240 -5.86 10.33 -23.58
CA MET A 240 -7.28 10.00 -23.33
C MET A 240 -8.17 11.22 -23.16
N ASN A 241 -7.63 12.42 -23.38
CA ASN A 241 -8.34 13.69 -23.17
C ASN A 241 -8.92 13.83 -21.75
N LYS A 242 -8.12 13.48 -20.76
CA LYS A 242 -8.43 13.53 -19.32
C LYS A 242 -7.38 14.38 -18.58
N THR A 243 -7.59 14.60 -17.30
CA THR A 243 -6.62 15.21 -16.38
C THR A 243 -5.81 14.15 -15.64
N SER A 244 -4.53 14.43 -15.34
CA SER A 244 -3.71 13.56 -14.49
C SER A 244 -4.28 13.51 -13.07
N THR A 245 -4.26 12.32 -12.49
CA THR A 245 -4.78 12.05 -11.14
C THR A 245 -3.70 12.03 -10.05
N GLY A 246 -2.44 12.39 -10.40
CA GLY A 246 -1.32 12.32 -9.46
C GLY A 246 -0.84 10.90 -9.19
N ASN A 247 -1.03 10.02 -10.17
CA ASN A 247 -0.64 8.61 -10.12
C ASN A 247 0.57 8.31 -11.02
N GLY A 248 1.24 9.31 -11.59
CA GLY A 248 2.44 9.13 -12.41
C GLY A 248 3.64 8.75 -11.54
N ARG A 249 3.89 7.45 -11.33
CA ARG A 249 4.92 6.93 -10.45
C ARG A 249 5.97 6.14 -11.22
N ARG A 250 7.21 6.18 -10.75
CA ARG A 250 8.33 5.43 -11.33
C ARG A 250 8.97 4.49 -10.30
N GLN A 251 9.55 3.43 -10.78
CA GLN A 251 10.28 2.49 -9.95
C GLN A 251 11.55 3.12 -9.38
N SER A 252 12.29 3.87 -10.19
CA SER A 252 13.48 4.62 -9.82
C SER A 252 13.69 5.81 -10.78
N TYR A 253 14.70 6.62 -10.54
CA TYR A 253 15.07 7.74 -11.42
C TYR A 253 15.36 7.33 -12.87
N SER A 254 15.78 6.09 -13.12
CA SER A 254 16.09 5.56 -14.44
C SER A 254 14.86 5.02 -15.21
N HIS A 255 13.68 5.02 -14.60
CA HIS A 255 12.45 4.53 -15.22
C HIS A 255 11.51 5.70 -15.54
N ILE A 256 10.78 5.58 -16.63
CA ILE A 256 9.72 6.53 -16.96
C ILE A 256 8.56 6.39 -15.97
N PRO A 257 7.87 7.48 -15.61
CA PRO A 257 6.62 7.40 -14.85
C PRO A 257 5.55 6.65 -15.63
N MET A 258 4.68 5.96 -14.91
CA MET A 258 3.51 5.27 -15.44
C MET A 258 2.39 5.33 -14.39
N PRO A 259 1.12 5.12 -14.78
CA PRO A 259 0.04 5.08 -13.81
C PRO A 259 0.27 3.96 -12.79
N ARG A 260 0.17 4.30 -11.50
CA ARG A 260 0.29 3.35 -10.38
C ARG A 260 -0.56 3.82 -9.22
N MET A 261 -1.15 2.86 -8.52
CA MET A 261 -1.91 3.08 -7.30
C MET A 261 -1.13 3.87 -6.25
N THR A 262 -1.85 4.67 -5.48
CA THR A 262 -1.37 5.25 -4.21
C THR A 262 -1.92 4.43 -3.03
N ASN A 263 -3.03 4.79 -2.44
CA ASN A 263 -3.73 3.95 -1.47
C ASN A 263 -5.12 3.66 -2.02
N THR A 264 -5.27 2.50 -2.63
CA THR A 264 -6.55 2.04 -3.17
C THR A 264 -7.31 1.28 -2.11
N TYR A 265 -8.54 1.69 -1.82
CA TYR A 265 -9.38 1.05 -0.82
C TYR A 265 -10.88 1.23 -1.11
N MET A 266 -11.66 0.31 -0.56
CA MET A 266 -13.12 0.39 -0.57
C MET A 266 -13.59 1.22 0.63
N LEU A 267 -14.50 2.15 0.39
CA LEU A 267 -15.13 2.92 1.46
C LEU A 267 -16.04 2.03 2.30
N SER A 268 -16.23 2.40 3.56
CA SER A 268 -17.16 1.71 4.45
C SER A 268 -18.59 1.78 3.90
N GLY A 269 -19.29 0.67 3.95
CA GLY A 269 -20.72 0.59 3.68
C GLY A 269 -21.57 0.79 4.95
N ASN A 270 -22.81 0.34 4.89
CA ASN A 270 -23.80 0.50 5.98
C ASN A 270 -23.83 -0.68 6.96
N HIS A 271 -23.01 -1.70 6.76
CA HIS A 271 -22.99 -2.91 7.58
C HIS A 271 -21.80 -2.93 8.52
N GLU A 272 -22.05 -3.33 9.76
CA GLU A 272 -21.00 -3.57 10.72
C GLU A 272 -20.28 -4.89 10.41
N HIS A 273 -18.98 -4.95 10.75
CA HIS A 273 -18.13 -6.11 10.48
C HIS A 273 -18.71 -7.42 11.04
N GLU A 274 -19.18 -7.40 12.28
CA GLU A 274 -19.76 -8.58 12.94
C GLU A 274 -21.08 -9.02 12.31
N GLU A 275 -21.87 -8.07 11.80
CA GLU A 275 -23.12 -8.33 11.09
C GLU A 275 -22.87 -9.13 9.83
N LEU A 276 -21.86 -8.72 9.03
CA LEU A 276 -21.46 -9.44 7.82
C LEU A 276 -21.06 -10.90 8.11
N ILE A 277 -20.29 -11.11 9.19
CA ILE A 277 -19.91 -12.48 9.59
C ILE A 277 -21.13 -13.29 10.01
N LYS A 278 -22.00 -12.73 10.87
CA LYS A 278 -23.19 -13.42 11.39
C LYS A 278 -24.23 -13.72 10.31
N SER A 279 -24.35 -12.87 9.29
CA SER A 279 -25.26 -13.08 8.17
C SER A 279 -24.85 -14.22 7.23
N THR A 280 -23.57 -14.60 7.26
CA THR A 280 -23.02 -15.68 6.43
C THR A 280 -23.24 -17.04 7.09
N LYS A 281 -24.26 -17.79 6.63
CA LYS A 281 -24.60 -19.11 7.19
C LYS A 281 -23.51 -20.15 6.98
N LYS A 282 -22.83 -20.12 5.83
CA LYS A 282 -21.73 -21.01 5.46
C LYS A 282 -20.77 -20.27 4.54
N GLY A 283 -19.49 -20.29 4.84
CA GLY A 283 -18.49 -19.57 4.06
C GLY A 283 -17.14 -19.54 4.75
N ILE A 284 -16.23 -18.76 4.20
CA ILE A 284 -14.87 -18.55 4.70
C ILE A 284 -14.74 -17.10 5.14
N TYR A 285 -14.19 -16.89 6.32
CA TYR A 285 -13.71 -15.57 6.75
C TYR A 285 -12.20 -15.47 6.49
N ALA A 286 -11.83 -14.77 5.42
CA ALA A 286 -10.44 -14.60 5.03
C ALA A 286 -9.81 -13.40 5.77
N THR A 287 -8.92 -13.69 6.72
CA THR A 287 -8.24 -12.67 7.53
C THR A 287 -6.89 -12.27 6.94
N GLN A 288 -6.30 -13.10 6.06
CA GLN A 288 -5.00 -12.86 5.45
C GLN A 288 -4.84 -13.66 4.15
N PHE A 289 -4.04 -13.11 3.24
CA PHE A 289 -3.60 -13.78 2.01
C PHE A 289 -2.06 -13.88 1.98
N SER A 290 -1.53 -14.89 1.32
CA SER A 290 -0.08 -15.03 1.10
C SER A 290 0.42 -14.17 -0.06
N GLY A 291 -0.45 -13.82 -0.98
CA GLY A 291 -0.18 -12.99 -2.15
C GLY A 291 -1.39 -12.95 -3.07
N GLY A 292 -1.30 -12.18 -4.15
CA GLY A 292 -2.29 -12.09 -5.21
C GLY A 292 -1.63 -11.89 -6.55
N GLN A 293 -2.32 -12.24 -7.61
CA GLN A 293 -1.95 -11.97 -8.99
C GLN A 293 -3.24 -11.85 -9.82
N VAL A 294 -3.22 -10.96 -10.80
CA VAL A 294 -4.34 -10.77 -11.72
C VAL A 294 -3.86 -10.85 -13.17
N ASP A 295 -4.67 -11.43 -14.02
CA ASP A 295 -4.61 -11.21 -15.46
C ASP A 295 -5.51 -10.01 -15.78
N ILE A 296 -4.92 -8.86 -16.06
CA ILE A 296 -5.66 -7.62 -16.31
C ILE A 296 -6.50 -7.65 -17.59
N THR A 297 -6.26 -8.59 -18.48
CA THR A 297 -6.95 -8.71 -19.77
C THR A 297 -8.27 -9.48 -19.62
N SER A 298 -8.23 -10.57 -18.88
CA SER A 298 -9.42 -11.42 -18.65
C SER A 298 -10.19 -11.06 -17.37
N GLY A 299 -9.54 -10.43 -16.42
CA GLY A 299 -10.12 -10.04 -15.13
C GLY A 299 -9.90 -11.06 -14.04
#